data_e74b10ad42d78d6e665688ac9fd9d23f
#
_entry.id   e74b10ad42d78d6e665688ac9fd9d23f
#
_cell.length_a   1.000
_cell.length_b   1.000
_cell.length_c   1.000
_cell.angle_alpha   90.00
_cell.angle_beta   90.00
_cell.angle_gamma   90.00
#
_symmetry.space_group_name_H-M   'P 1'
#
loop_
_entity.id
_entity.type
_entity.pdbx_description
1 polymer ?
#
loop_
_entity_poly.entity_id
_entity_poly.type
_entity_poly.pdbx_seq_one_letter_code
_entity_poly.pdbx_strand_id
1 'polypeptide(L)'
;MARILLDDFVLVVGNGTVYTKADLLQSARAKEVVWEHQLEEPGTEKVRVWGDTAVVTAKLWLKGTSAGKPIDKKLWFSDTYVRTKNGWRYAFGQASLALPPTP
;
A
#
# COMPACT_ATOMS: atom_id res chain seq x y z
N MET A 1 4.07 -5.16 11.13
CA MET A 1 4.52 -4.52 9.89
C MET A 1 6.03 -4.61 9.68
N ALA A 2 6.84 -4.32 10.68
CA ALA A 2 8.30 -4.35 10.52
C ALA A 2 8.86 -5.70 10.04
N ARG A 3 8.22 -6.81 10.40
CA ARG A 3 8.65 -8.16 9.98
C ARG A 3 8.35 -8.46 8.51
N ILE A 4 7.32 -7.81 7.95
CA ILE A 4 6.88 -8.05 6.57
C ILE A 4 7.70 -7.23 5.58
N LEU A 5 8.09 -6.02 5.98
CA LEU A 5 8.82 -5.11 5.11
C LEU A 5 10.30 -5.49 5.04
N LEU A 6 10.84 -5.52 3.82
CA LEU A 6 12.28 -5.60 3.63
C LEU A 6 12.93 -4.30 4.11
N ASP A 7 14.21 -4.38 4.51
CA ASP A 7 14.94 -3.20 4.99
C ASP A 7 15.07 -2.11 3.92
N ASP A 8 15.13 -2.51 2.65
CA ASP A 8 15.19 -1.58 1.52
C ASP A 8 13.83 -1.31 0.89
N PHE A 9 12.75 -1.58 1.63
CA PHE A 9 11.39 -1.34 1.15
C PHE A 9 11.16 0.11 0.73
N VAL A 10 10.44 0.30 -0.36
CA VAL A 10 10.05 1.63 -0.88
C VAL A 10 8.57 1.60 -1.25
N LEU A 11 7.85 2.65 -0.88
CA LEU A 11 6.46 2.88 -1.29
C LEU A 11 6.40 4.20 -2.05
N VAL A 12 5.87 4.16 -3.28
CA VAL A 12 5.64 5.35 -4.09
C VAL A 12 4.14 5.61 -4.15
N VAL A 13 3.70 6.78 -3.66
CA VAL A 13 2.28 7.15 -3.71
C VAL A 13 1.98 8.02 -4.92
N GLY A 14 0.68 8.24 -5.18
CA GLY A 14 0.21 8.83 -6.44
C GLY A 14 0.74 10.23 -6.76
N ASN A 15 1.10 11.03 -5.75
CA ASN A 15 1.67 12.36 -5.97
C ASN A 15 3.19 12.33 -6.20
N GLY A 16 3.79 11.14 -6.29
CA GLY A 16 5.23 10.99 -6.49
C GLY A 16 6.05 10.95 -5.22
N THR A 17 5.44 11.09 -4.06
CA THR A 17 6.16 11.00 -2.78
C THR A 17 6.65 9.57 -2.55
N VAL A 18 7.89 9.44 -2.08
CA VAL A 18 8.53 8.15 -1.80
C VAL A 18 8.70 7.99 -0.31
N TYR A 19 8.24 6.85 0.22
CA TYR A 19 8.38 6.51 1.63
C TYR A 19 9.25 5.28 1.79
N THR A 20 10.13 5.30 2.79
CA THR A 20 10.96 4.15 3.16
C THR A 20 10.29 3.36 4.28
N LYS A 21 10.88 2.20 4.63
CA LYS A 21 10.42 1.43 5.78
C LYS A 21 10.41 2.27 7.06
N ALA A 22 11.47 3.07 7.28
CA ALA A 22 11.55 3.92 8.46
C ALA A 22 10.43 4.96 8.49
N ASP A 23 10.11 5.57 7.34
CA ASP A 23 9.04 6.54 7.24
C ASP A 23 7.68 5.94 7.61
N LEU A 24 7.40 4.73 7.12
CA LEU A 24 6.12 4.06 7.42
C LEU A 24 6.01 3.69 8.89
N LEU A 25 7.08 3.22 9.49
CA LEU A 25 7.08 2.88 10.91
C LEU A 25 6.88 4.12 11.78
N GLN A 26 7.48 5.24 11.39
CA GLN A 26 7.31 6.50 12.11
C GLN A 26 5.88 7.02 12.01
N SER A 27 5.28 6.99 10.83
CA SER A 27 3.88 7.40 10.63
C SER A 27 2.92 6.55 11.47
N ALA A 28 3.16 5.25 11.53
CA ALA A 28 2.33 4.36 12.34
C ALA A 28 2.42 4.70 13.83
N ARG A 29 3.59 5.09 14.32
CA ARG A 29 3.76 5.51 15.72
C ARG A 29 3.10 6.85 16.02
N ALA A 30 3.17 7.78 15.06
CA ALA A 30 2.60 9.12 15.23
C ALA A 30 1.08 9.14 15.09
N LYS A 31 0.49 8.09 14.51
CA LYS A 31 -0.97 7.98 14.30
C LYS A 31 -1.55 9.19 13.55
N GLU A 32 -0.81 9.68 12.55
CA GLU A 32 -1.23 10.84 11.77
C GLU A 32 -2.46 10.56 10.92
N VAL A 33 -2.66 9.31 10.52
CA VAL A 33 -3.78 8.88 9.71
C VAL A 33 -4.56 7.82 10.46
N VAL A 34 -5.88 8.01 10.53
CA VAL A 34 -6.79 7.03 11.12
C VAL A 34 -7.67 6.47 10.00
N TRP A 35 -7.59 5.17 9.76
CA TRP A 35 -8.36 4.51 8.72
C TRP A 35 -9.62 3.88 9.29
N GLU A 36 -10.77 4.18 8.68
CA GLU A 36 -12.02 3.47 8.93
C GLU A 36 -12.13 2.23 8.05
N HIS A 37 -11.75 2.39 6.77
CA HIS A 37 -11.76 1.31 5.80
C HIS A 37 -10.51 1.33 4.94
N GLN A 38 -9.92 0.15 4.75
CA GLN A 38 -8.86 -0.10 3.78
C GLN A 38 -9.24 -1.41 3.08
N LEU A 39 -10.18 -1.32 2.15
CA LEU A 39 -10.80 -2.50 1.55
C LEU A 39 -10.46 -2.61 0.06
N GLU A 40 -10.04 -3.80 -0.36
CA GLU A 40 -9.90 -4.11 -1.77
C GLU A 40 -11.28 -4.28 -2.38
N GLU A 41 -11.50 -3.69 -3.56
CA GLU A 41 -12.77 -3.84 -4.27
C GLU A 41 -12.87 -5.28 -4.79
N PRO A 42 -13.98 -6.00 -4.52
CA PRO A 42 -14.12 -7.40 -4.92
C PRO A 42 -13.94 -7.58 -6.43
N GLY A 43 -13.23 -8.65 -6.80
CA GLY A 43 -13.01 -8.99 -8.20
C GLY A 43 -11.91 -8.22 -8.88
N THR A 44 -11.25 -7.28 -8.22
CA THR A 44 -10.16 -6.49 -8.82
C THR A 44 -8.78 -7.05 -8.54
N GLU A 45 -8.62 -7.88 -7.52
CA GLU A 45 -7.32 -8.41 -7.13
C GLU A 45 -6.78 -9.39 -8.16
N LYS A 46 -5.51 -9.19 -8.54
CA LYS A 46 -4.77 -10.11 -9.38
C LYS A 46 -3.41 -10.36 -8.77
N VAL A 47 -3.01 -11.63 -8.75
CA VAL A 47 -1.71 -12.04 -8.23
C VAL A 47 -0.92 -12.71 -9.35
N ARG A 48 0.32 -12.28 -9.54
CA ARG A 48 1.25 -12.89 -10.50
C ARG A 48 2.50 -13.31 -9.75
N VAL A 49 2.99 -14.51 -10.04
CA VAL A 49 4.18 -15.04 -9.38
C VAL A 49 5.21 -15.45 -10.43
N TRP A 50 6.43 -14.98 -10.25
CA TRP A 50 7.58 -15.37 -11.08
C TRP A 50 8.71 -15.81 -10.16
N GLY A 51 8.89 -17.13 -10.01
CA GLY A 51 9.93 -17.65 -9.12
C GLY A 51 9.75 -17.14 -7.69
N ASP A 52 10.70 -16.35 -7.21
CA ASP A 52 10.69 -15.80 -5.84
C ASP A 52 10.08 -14.39 -5.76
N THR A 53 9.41 -13.95 -6.80
CA THR A 53 8.78 -12.63 -6.86
C THR A 53 7.29 -12.77 -7.13
N ALA A 54 6.49 -12.01 -6.40
CA ALA A 54 5.04 -11.94 -6.61
C ALA A 54 4.59 -10.49 -6.65
N VAL A 55 3.64 -10.19 -7.55
CA VAL A 55 3.03 -8.87 -7.65
C VAL A 55 1.53 -9.00 -7.45
N VAL A 56 0.99 -8.21 -6.54
CA VAL A 56 -0.45 -8.13 -6.26
C VAL A 56 -0.93 -6.77 -6.70
N THR A 57 -1.95 -6.74 -7.56
CA THR A 57 -2.60 -5.50 -7.98
C THR A 57 -4.08 -5.56 -7.65
N ALA A 58 -4.64 -4.45 -7.19
CA ALA A 58 -6.07 -4.37 -6.90
C ALA A 58 -6.51 -2.91 -6.83
N LYS A 59 -7.82 -2.72 -6.86
CA LYS A 59 -8.45 -1.42 -6.63
C LYS A 59 -8.78 -1.33 -5.13
N LEU A 60 -8.33 -0.26 -4.50
CA LEU A 60 -8.42 -0.10 -3.05
C LEU A 60 -9.30 1.10 -2.71
N TRP A 61 -10.23 0.90 -1.77
CA TRP A 61 -11.02 1.96 -1.20
C TRP A 61 -10.46 2.32 0.17
N LEU A 62 -10.09 3.60 0.31
CA LEU A 62 -9.57 4.16 1.54
C LEU A 62 -10.56 5.17 2.11
N LYS A 63 -10.96 4.98 3.35
CA LYS A 63 -11.81 5.92 4.07
C LYS A 63 -11.25 6.13 5.47
N GLY A 64 -11.13 7.39 5.87
CA GLY A 64 -10.61 7.72 7.19
C GLY A 64 -10.37 9.21 7.34
N THR A 65 -9.45 9.56 8.23
CA THR A 65 -9.05 10.96 8.45
C THR A 65 -7.54 11.06 8.49
N SER A 66 -7.03 12.18 7.96
CA SER A 66 -5.61 12.53 8.03
C SER A 66 -5.51 13.95 8.57
N ALA A 67 -4.85 14.10 9.73
CA ALA A 67 -4.71 15.40 10.41
C ALA A 67 -6.08 16.11 10.60
N GLY A 68 -7.13 15.32 10.92
CA GLY A 68 -8.47 15.83 11.12
C GLY A 68 -9.29 16.06 9.86
N LYS A 69 -8.70 15.87 8.68
CA LYS A 69 -9.42 16.02 7.41
C LYS A 69 -9.93 14.68 6.90
N PRO A 70 -11.19 14.62 6.43
CA PRO A 70 -11.74 13.36 5.93
C PRO A 70 -11.07 12.93 4.63
N ILE A 71 -10.87 11.62 4.50
CA ILE A 71 -10.37 10.98 3.30
C ILE A 71 -11.39 9.96 2.86
N ASP A 72 -11.77 9.99 1.58
CA ASP A 72 -12.63 8.97 0.95
C ASP A 72 -12.23 8.91 -0.51
N LYS A 73 -11.45 7.88 -0.88
CA LYS A 73 -10.94 7.77 -2.24
C LYS A 73 -10.71 6.32 -2.62
N LYS A 74 -10.72 6.07 -3.93
CA LYS A 74 -10.32 4.79 -4.52
C LYS A 74 -9.09 5.01 -5.36
N LEU A 75 -8.21 4.01 -5.39
CA LEU A 75 -7.01 4.03 -6.22
C LEU A 75 -6.61 2.60 -6.59
N TRP A 76 -5.73 2.48 -7.59
CA TRP A 76 -5.09 1.22 -7.89
C TRP A 76 -3.75 1.14 -7.18
N PHE A 77 -3.42 -0.03 -6.67
CA PHE A 77 -2.11 -0.28 -6.10
C PHE A 77 -1.44 -1.47 -6.75
N SER A 78 -0.13 -1.50 -6.64
CA SER A 78 0.72 -2.59 -7.09
C SER A 78 1.73 -2.87 -6.00
N ASP A 79 1.67 -4.06 -5.42
CA ASP A 79 2.55 -4.47 -4.31
C ASP A 79 3.42 -5.61 -4.77
N THR A 80 4.73 -5.48 -4.57
CA THR A 80 5.71 -6.49 -4.92
C THR A 80 6.25 -7.17 -3.68
N TYR A 81 6.21 -8.50 -3.68
CA TYR A 81 6.72 -9.34 -2.60
C TYR A 81 7.86 -10.20 -3.12
N VAL A 82 8.82 -10.47 -2.26
CA VAL A 82 9.97 -11.34 -2.57
C VAL A 82 10.03 -12.46 -1.55
N ARG A 83 10.25 -13.69 -2.02
CA ARG A 83 10.43 -14.84 -1.13
C ARG A 83 11.84 -14.85 -0.58
N THR A 84 11.93 -14.91 0.75
CA THR A 84 13.20 -14.99 1.47
C THR A 84 13.25 -16.29 2.26
N LYS A 85 14.37 -16.56 2.95
CA LYS A 85 14.49 -17.72 3.83
C LYS A 85 13.42 -17.75 4.92
N ASN A 86 12.89 -16.57 5.30
CA ASN A 86 11.91 -16.43 6.36
C ASN A 86 10.50 -16.21 5.83
N GLY A 87 10.25 -16.53 4.55
CA GLY A 87 8.94 -16.38 3.91
C GLY A 87 8.86 -15.15 3.02
N TRP A 88 7.65 -14.84 2.58
CA TRP A 88 7.41 -13.69 1.70
C TRP A 88 7.56 -12.38 2.45
N ARG A 89 8.22 -11.41 1.82
CA ARG A 89 8.41 -10.06 2.37
C ARG A 89 7.97 -9.01 1.37
N TYR A 90 7.38 -7.92 1.87
CA TYR A 90 6.92 -6.80 1.08
C TYR A 90 8.13 -5.95 0.69
N ALA A 91 8.44 -5.87 -0.61
CA ALA A 91 9.65 -5.22 -1.12
C ALA A 91 9.39 -3.84 -1.70
N PHE A 92 8.24 -3.64 -2.35
CA PHE A 92 7.93 -2.40 -3.06
C PHE A 92 6.44 -2.24 -3.18
N GLY A 93 5.96 -1.01 -3.01
CA GLY A 93 4.56 -0.67 -3.22
C GLY A 93 4.44 0.57 -4.09
N GLN A 94 3.39 0.62 -4.91
CA GLN A 94 3.06 1.79 -5.71
C GLN A 94 1.55 1.96 -5.75
N ALA A 95 1.11 3.21 -5.59
CA ALA A 95 -0.31 3.57 -5.65
C ALA A 95 -0.52 4.62 -6.72
N SER A 96 -1.66 4.56 -7.40
CA SER A 96 -2.05 5.60 -8.35
C SER A 96 -2.56 6.84 -7.64
N LEU A 97 -2.76 7.92 -8.38
CA LEU A 97 -3.57 9.05 -7.91
C LEU A 97 -4.99 8.56 -7.63
N ALA A 98 -5.72 9.32 -6.80
CA ALA A 98 -7.11 9.03 -6.56
C ALA A 98 -7.88 8.97 -7.89
N LEU A 99 -8.70 7.96 -8.05
CA LEU A 99 -9.50 7.79 -9.26
C LEU A 99 -10.63 8.81 -9.28
N PRO A 100 -11.06 9.26 -10.48
CA PRO A 100 -12.22 10.16 -10.59
C PRO A 100 -13.46 9.50 -10.00
N PRO A 101 -14.41 10.30 -9.45
CA PRO A 101 -15.67 9.74 -9.00
C PRO A 101 -16.39 9.07 -10.17
N THR A 102 -17.01 7.92 -9.89
CA THR A 102 -17.81 7.23 -10.90
C THR A 102 -19.11 8.01 -11.12
N PRO A 103 -19.48 8.33 -12.37
CA PRO A 103 -20.74 9.03 -12.64
C PRO A 103 -21.96 8.19 -12.29
#